data_7653c876e8bbe0013c3572d90b68d46e
#
_entry.id   7653c876e8bbe0013c3572d90b68d46e
#
_cell.length_a   1.000
_cell.length_b   1.000
_cell.length_c   1.000
_cell.angle_alpha   90.00
_cell.angle_beta   90.00
_cell.angle_gamma   90.00
#
_symmetry.space_group_name_H-M   'P 1'
#
loop_
_entity.id
_entity.type
_entity.pdbx_description
1 polymer ?
#
loop_
_entity_poly.entity_id
_entity_poly.type
_entity_poly.pdbx_seq_one_letter_code
_entity_poly.pdbx_strand_id
1 'polypeptide(L)' 'MPTRPLTLNISGMSCSHCVNAVNQALGRLQGVSIESVRIGRADLRFDEAVVKPEQITAAVEDAGYGVRVAEPTHG' A
#
# COMPACT_ATOMS: atom_id res chain seq x y z
N MET A 1 14.19 -14.38 0.01
CA MET A 1 14.31 -13.03 0.33
C MET A 1 13.27 -12.61 1.26
N PRO A 2 13.62 -11.99 2.30
CA PRO A 2 12.66 -11.63 3.31
C PRO A 2 11.82 -10.47 2.84
N THR A 3 10.55 -10.66 2.85
CA THR A 3 9.62 -9.56 2.62
C THR A 3 8.79 -9.38 3.88
N ARG A 4 8.30 -8.20 4.09
CA ARG A 4 7.50 -7.89 5.25
C ARG A 4 6.09 -7.58 4.85
N PRO A 5 5.11 -8.03 5.61
CA PRO A 5 3.73 -7.68 5.32
C PRO A 5 3.46 -6.25 5.74
N LEU A 6 2.62 -5.57 5.02
CA LEU A 6 2.25 -4.21 5.34
C LEU A 6 0.79 -4.02 5.00
N THR A 7 0.04 -3.45 5.92
CA THR A 7 -1.36 -3.13 5.69
C THR A 7 -1.51 -1.63 5.75
N LEU A 8 -2.20 -1.07 4.78
CA LEU A 8 -2.45 0.35 4.73
C LEU A 8 -3.94 0.62 4.85
N ASN A 9 -4.29 1.60 5.66
CA ASN A 9 -5.65 2.11 5.70
C ASN A 9 -5.68 3.33 4.82
N ILE A 10 -6.59 3.35 3.85
CA ILE A 10 -6.63 4.38 2.83
C ILE A 10 -7.96 5.08 2.90
N SER A 11 -7.94 6.41 2.95
CA SER A 11 -9.16 7.18 2.96
C SER A 11 -9.34 7.86 1.62
N GLY A 12 -10.56 8.18 1.29
CA GLY A 12 -10.89 8.81 0.02
C GLY A 12 -11.24 7.83 -1.07
N MET A 13 -11.21 6.53 -0.79
CA MET A 13 -11.61 5.55 -1.76
C MET A 13 -13.10 5.33 -1.65
N SER A 14 -13.81 5.52 -2.73
CA SER A 14 -15.26 5.35 -2.67
C SER A 14 -15.79 4.44 -3.77
N CYS A 15 -14.96 3.93 -4.66
CA CYS A 15 -15.44 3.06 -5.72
C CYS A 15 -14.31 2.21 -6.24
N SER A 16 -14.64 1.32 -7.15
CA SER A 16 -13.63 0.40 -7.67
C SER A 16 -12.58 1.09 -8.51
N HIS A 17 -12.87 2.26 -9.07
CA HIS A 17 -11.85 2.99 -9.79
C HIS A 17 -10.71 3.41 -8.85
N CYS A 18 -11.05 3.72 -7.61
CA CYS A 18 -10.05 4.08 -6.62
C CYS A 18 -9.19 2.88 -6.28
N VAL A 19 -9.79 1.71 -6.20
CA VAL A 19 -9.03 0.48 -5.94
C VAL A 19 -8.01 0.27 -7.05
N ASN A 20 -8.42 0.46 -8.31
CA ASN A 20 -7.51 0.29 -9.43
C ASN A 20 -6.39 1.33 -9.40
N ALA A 21 -6.70 2.56 -9.04
CA ALA A 21 -5.69 3.61 -8.98
C ALA A 21 -4.63 3.29 -7.93
N VAL A 22 -5.06 2.83 -6.77
CA VAL A 22 -4.14 2.46 -5.71
C VAL A 22 -3.31 1.25 -6.13
N ASN A 23 -3.94 0.28 -6.76
CA ASN A 23 -3.26 -0.91 -7.22
C ASN A 23 -2.17 -0.52 -8.22
N GLN A 24 -2.46 0.38 -9.14
CA GLN A 24 -1.48 0.81 -10.11
C GLN A 24 -0.35 1.60 -9.45
N ALA A 25 -0.68 2.46 -8.51
CA ALA A 25 0.32 3.25 -7.82
C ALA A 25 1.30 2.36 -7.07
N LEU A 26 0.78 1.34 -6.39
CA LEU A 26 1.63 0.42 -5.65
C LEU A 26 2.39 -0.50 -6.60
N GLY A 27 1.78 -0.87 -7.70
CA GLY A 27 2.43 -1.76 -8.66
C GLY A 27 3.62 -1.15 -9.36
N ARG A 28 3.74 0.18 -9.32
CA ARG A 28 4.90 0.83 -9.92
C ARG A 28 6.14 0.74 -9.06
N LEU A 29 5.97 0.41 -7.81
CA LEU A 29 7.10 0.36 -6.91
C LEU A 29 7.80 -0.99 -7.03
N GLN A 30 9.12 -0.94 -7.06
CA GLN A 30 9.86 -2.18 -7.10
C GLN A 30 9.93 -2.75 -5.71
N GLY A 31 9.92 -4.03 -5.59
CA GLY A 31 10.00 -4.69 -4.30
C GLY A 31 8.68 -4.79 -3.58
N VAL A 32 7.57 -4.42 -4.22
CA VAL A 32 6.26 -4.49 -3.61
C VAL A 32 5.45 -5.58 -4.28
N SER A 33 4.86 -6.46 -3.48
CA SER A 33 4.00 -7.50 -3.97
C SER A 33 2.63 -7.26 -3.37
N ILE A 34 1.65 -6.94 -4.19
CA ILE A 34 0.32 -6.64 -3.71
C ILE A 34 -0.43 -7.92 -3.48
N GLU A 35 -0.98 -8.10 -2.29
CA GLU A 35 -1.76 -9.28 -2.00
C GLU A 35 -3.25 -9.02 -2.13
N SER A 36 -3.72 -7.89 -1.68
CA SER A 36 -5.13 -7.58 -1.73
C SER A 36 -5.32 -6.08 -1.65
N VAL A 37 -6.17 -5.52 -2.49
CA VAL A 37 -6.52 -4.11 -2.39
C VAL A 37 -8.04 -4.03 -2.35
N ARG A 38 -8.57 -3.34 -1.36
CA ARG A 38 -9.99 -3.16 -1.20
C ARG A 38 -10.26 -1.70 -0.95
N ILE A 39 -11.53 -1.33 -0.96
CA ILE A 39 -11.89 0.03 -0.63
C ILE A 39 -11.51 0.28 0.82
N GLY A 40 -10.61 1.21 1.02
CA GLY A 40 -10.16 1.60 2.35
C GLY A 40 -8.99 0.80 2.90
N ARG A 41 -8.50 -0.21 2.18
CA ARG A 41 -7.44 -1.05 2.73
C ARG A 41 -6.60 -1.69 1.64
N ALA A 42 -5.33 -1.79 1.87
CA ALA A 42 -4.43 -2.49 0.98
C ALA A 42 -3.48 -3.37 1.79
N ASP A 43 -3.39 -4.63 1.41
CA ASP A 43 -2.46 -5.56 2.03
C ASP A 43 -1.40 -5.90 1.01
N LEU A 44 -0.16 -5.78 1.40
CA LEU A 44 0.95 -6.05 0.50
C LEU A 44 2.15 -6.56 1.26
N ARG A 45 3.14 -7.00 0.54
CA ARG A 45 4.43 -7.35 1.12
C ARG A 45 5.48 -6.53 0.40
N PHE A 46 6.51 -6.15 1.09
CA PHE A 46 7.56 -5.35 0.48
C PHE A 46 8.93 -5.84 0.93
N ASP A 47 9.92 -5.61 0.07
CA ASP A 47 11.30 -5.97 0.38
C ASP A 47 11.95 -4.71 0.92
N GLU A 48 12.25 -4.70 2.19
CA GLU A 48 12.78 -3.50 2.83
C GLU A 48 14.18 -3.15 2.33
N ALA A 49 14.84 -4.04 1.64
CA ALA A 49 16.11 -3.71 1.03
C ALA A 49 15.94 -2.92 -0.26
N VAL A 50 14.74 -2.92 -0.83
CA VAL A 50 14.47 -2.25 -2.09
C VAL A 50 13.63 -1.01 -1.89
N VAL A 51 12.62 -1.08 -1.03
CA VAL A 51 11.66 0.00 -0.85
C VAL A 51 11.32 0.13 0.63
N LYS A 52 10.98 1.31 1.05
CA LYS A 52 10.61 1.55 2.43
C LYS A 52 9.13 1.85 2.55
N PRO A 53 8.53 1.61 3.73
CA PRO A 53 7.11 1.92 3.92
C PRO A 53 6.76 3.36 3.60
N GLU A 54 7.68 4.29 3.84
CA GLU A 54 7.45 5.68 3.53
C GLU A 54 7.26 5.92 2.06
N GLN A 55 7.99 5.17 1.23
CA GLN A 55 7.85 5.30 -0.20
C GLN A 55 6.52 4.72 -0.67
N ILE A 56 6.06 3.68 0.00
CA ILE A 56 4.79 3.06 -0.32
C ILE A 56 3.64 4.00 0.01
N THR A 57 3.67 4.61 1.20
CA THR A 57 2.61 5.54 1.57
C THR A 57 2.66 6.78 0.68
N ALA A 58 3.86 7.24 0.33
CA ALA A 58 3.98 8.41 -0.53
C ALA A 58 3.38 8.15 -1.91
N ALA A 59 3.51 6.93 -2.42
CA ALA A 59 2.94 6.60 -3.72
C ALA A 59 1.42 6.68 -3.68
N VAL A 60 0.80 6.25 -2.58
CA VAL A 60 -0.64 6.31 -2.43
C VAL A 60 -1.09 7.77 -2.27
N GLU A 61 -0.34 8.54 -1.50
CA GLU A 61 -0.67 9.95 -1.30
C GLU A 61 -0.54 10.71 -2.61
N ASP A 62 0.45 10.36 -3.43
CA ASP A 62 0.63 10.98 -4.71
C ASP A 62 -0.56 10.69 -5.62
N ALA A 63 -1.23 9.60 -5.45
CA ALA A 63 -2.41 9.25 -6.22
C ALA A 63 -3.65 10.03 -5.74
N GLY A 64 -3.52 10.80 -4.66
CA GLY A 64 -4.61 11.64 -4.20
C GLY A 64 -5.40 11.08 -3.04
N TYR A 65 -4.89 10.07 -2.33
CA TYR A 65 -5.61 9.47 -1.23
C TYR A 65 -4.90 9.70 0.09
N GLY A 66 -5.64 9.69 1.17
CA GLY A 66 -5.04 9.68 2.50
C GLY A 66 -4.63 8.25 2.83
N VAL A 67 -3.49 8.05 3.46
CA VAL A 67 -3.02 6.71 3.77
C VAL A 67 -2.39 6.71 5.15
N ARG A 68 -2.62 5.62 5.86
CA ARG A 68 -2.03 5.44 7.19
C ARG A 68 -1.60 3.99 7.31
N VAL A 69 -0.42 3.76 7.80
CA VAL A 69 0.06 2.40 7.99
C VAL A 69 -0.69 1.78 9.17
N ALA A 70 -1.34 0.68 8.90
CA ALA A 70 -2.01 -0.05 9.95
C ALA A 70 -1.07 -1.13 10.38
N GLU A 71 -0.27 -0.86 11.43
CA GLU A 71 0.65 -1.79 11.81
C GLU A 71 0.06 -2.93 12.41
N PRO A 72 0.41 -4.05 12.14
CA PRO A 72 -0.17 -5.19 12.66
C PRO A 72 0.41 -5.27 13.95
N THR A 73 0.13 -5.10 14.80
CA THR A 73 0.56 -5.14 16.01
C THR A 73 1.45 -5.80 16.36
N HIS A 74 2.17 -5.82 16.69
CA HIS A 74 3.07 -6.47 16.98
C HIS A 74 3.11 -6.48 18.30
N GLY A 75 2.61 -6.72 18.75
CA GLY A 75 2.66 -6.96 20.14
C GLY A 75 3.45 -6.10 20.77
#